data_0240ea9d331bf9e0fc5cf81069f13e86
#
_entry.id   0240ea9d331bf9e0fc5cf81069f13e86
#
_cell.length_a   1.000
_cell.length_b   1.000
_cell.length_c   1.000
_cell.angle_alpha   90.00
_cell.angle_beta   90.00
_cell.angle_gamma   90.00
#
_symmetry.space_group_name_H-M   'P 1'
#
loop_
_entity.id
_entity.type
_entity.pdbx_description
1 polymer ?
#
loop_
_entity_poly.entity_id
_entity_poly.type
_entity_poly.pdbx_seq_one_letter_code
_entity_poly.pdbx_strand_id
1 'polypeptide(L)'
;MSEKKNENGYKGRFREIAAVLHKHEISKGITPEKLRLILEDLGPTFVKVGQLMSLRSDILPKNYCDELQKLCSDVPPMPFYEVEEVLRDSFGYEWQEEFEWIDETPLGSASIAQVHRARLKTGEEVVIKVQRKGIYETMARDIGLMHKLVSFVPPISITDMVDFKMVLNELWKVTQEEMNFIIEAGNMEEFKEKNRDVVFVDTPVLFKEYTTSSVIVMEYIDGYAIDDKEHLLEAGYDMNEIGSKYVDNFIKQVMDDGFFHADPHPGNVRIRDGKIVWIDMGMMGRLTERDREQIAKAVEGVAFNDIGMIQDAVLALGEFRGEPDQSQLYKDIRGLMAKYGTADMGSIDVAEVLQDLMDVMKENKITMPHGLTMLARGLAHAEGVLADISPQINMVEIAASRLKSQFIQNHDWKKEAKSGAKSIYLSMRKAVDIPALVADLLDGYMKGQTRINLDLHVGEDLANLLRRVTRNVVMGLWVMALLISSSIICTTDMKPKILGIPALGAIGYLGASVIVLYVFIKHIFSRK
;
A
#
# COMPACT_ATOMS: atom_id res chain seq x y z
N MET A 1 -35.58 28.79 21.03
CA MET A 1 -34.49 29.79 21.00
C MET A 1 -33.24 29.26 20.30
N SER A 2 -32.94 27.97 20.38
CA SER A 2 -31.80 27.28 19.75
C SER A 2 -31.84 27.34 18.21
N GLU A 3 -32.97 27.07 17.54
CA GLU A 3 -33.09 27.06 16.07
C GLU A 3 -32.81 28.40 15.40
N LYS A 4 -33.30 29.53 15.98
CA LYS A 4 -33.03 30.88 15.44
C LYS A 4 -31.57 31.33 15.59
N LYS A 5 -30.85 30.83 16.61
CA LYS A 5 -29.42 31.10 16.83
C LYS A 5 -28.56 30.34 15.81
N ASN A 6 -28.97 29.11 15.48
CA ASN A 6 -28.36 28.30 14.45
C ASN A 6 -28.54 28.89 13.05
N GLU A 7 -29.75 29.34 12.71
CA GLU A 7 -30.05 29.92 11.40
C GLU A 7 -29.27 31.22 11.10
N ASN A 8 -29.04 32.05 12.13
CA ASN A 8 -28.21 33.25 12.00
C ASN A 8 -26.72 32.91 11.86
N GLY A 9 -26.24 31.86 12.50
CA GLY A 9 -24.86 31.34 12.36
C GLY A 9 -24.60 30.82 10.93
N TYR A 10 -25.54 30.07 10.35
CA TYR A 10 -25.43 29.58 8.98
C TYR A 10 -25.41 30.73 7.95
N LYS A 11 -26.25 31.74 8.11
CA LYS A 11 -26.28 32.90 7.20
C LYS A 11 -25.02 33.74 7.26
N GLY A 12 -24.45 33.90 8.47
CA GLY A 12 -23.17 34.59 8.69
C GLY A 12 -22.02 33.87 7.99
N ARG A 13 -21.89 32.56 8.24
CA ARG A 13 -20.81 31.73 7.68
C ARG A 13 -20.91 31.61 6.16
N PHE A 14 -22.14 31.51 5.60
CA PHE A 14 -22.34 31.52 4.17
C PHE A 14 -21.85 32.82 3.52
N ARG A 15 -22.12 34.00 4.14
CA ARG A 15 -21.59 35.30 3.66
C ARG A 15 -20.09 35.37 3.69
N GLU A 16 -19.45 34.82 4.73
CA GLU A 16 -18.01 34.74 4.86
C GLU A 16 -17.40 33.88 3.74
N ILE A 17 -17.94 32.68 3.51
CA ILE A 17 -17.53 31.81 2.40
C ILE A 17 -17.69 32.55 1.05
N ALA A 18 -18.84 33.20 0.83
CA ALA A 18 -19.07 33.93 -0.40
C ALA A 18 -18.10 35.11 -0.59
N ALA A 19 -17.73 35.81 0.50
CA ALA A 19 -16.75 36.89 0.47
C ALA A 19 -15.35 36.40 0.12
N VAL A 20 -14.91 35.26 0.69
CA VAL A 20 -13.62 34.64 0.38
C VAL A 20 -13.59 34.17 -1.09
N LEU A 21 -14.64 33.52 -1.57
CA LEU A 21 -14.73 33.08 -2.97
C LEU A 21 -14.69 34.26 -3.94
N HIS A 22 -15.34 35.38 -3.56
CA HIS A 22 -15.32 36.64 -4.36
C HIS A 22 -13.90 37.27 -4.32
N LYS A 23 -13.26 37.33 -3.16
CA LYS A 23 -11.89 37.85 -3.00
C LYS A 23 -10.91 37.14 -3.94
N HIS A 24 -11.04 35.82 -4.08
CA HIS A 24 -10.18 35.00 -4.94
C HIS A 24 -10.66 34.89 -6.40
N GLU A 25 -11.65 35.68 -6.80
CA GLU A 25 -12.17 35.75 -8.19
C GLU A 25 -12.44 34.36 -8.80
N ILE A 26 -13.19 33.53 -8.09
CA ILE A 26 -13.46 32.14 -8.49
C ILE A 26 -14.10 32.02 -9.88
N SER A 27 -14.84 33.07 -10.33
CA SER A 27 -15.45 33.16 -11.66
C SER A 27 -14.43 33.14 -12.81
N LYS A 28 -13.16 33.46 -12.56
CA LYS A 28 -12.06 33.40 -13.52
C LYS A 28 -11.34 32.04 -13.55
N GLY A 29 -11.87 31.05 -12.86
CA GLY A 29 -11.30 29.70 -12.73
C GLY A 29 -10.51 29.52 -11.42
N ILE A 30 -10.34 28.24 -11.06
CA ILE A 30 -9.64 27.82 -9.85
C ILE A 30 -8.32 27.20 -10.28
N THR A 31 -7.18 27.82 -9.88
CA THR A 31 -5.87 27.20 -10.00
C THR A 31 -5.54 26.45 -8.70
N PRO A 32 -4.57 25.51 -8.70
CA PRO A 32 -4.14 24.80 -7.49
C PRO A 32 -3.80 25.76 -6.35
N GLU A 33 -3.00 26.78 -6.61
CA GLU A 33 -2.60 27.79 -5.63
C GLU A 33 -3.81 28.59 -5.09
N LYS A 34 -4.74 29.01 -5.97
CA LYS A 34 -5.97 29.67 -5.53
C LYS A 34 -6.80 28.79 -4.63
N LEU A 35 -6.92 27.50 -4.95
CA LEU A 35 -7.67 26.56 -4.11
C LEU A 35 -7.06 26.50 -2.71
N ARG A 36 -5.74 26.36 -2.60
CA ARG A 36 -5.06 26.36 -1.30
C ARG A 36 -5.34 27.64 -0.50
N LEU A 37 -5.15 28.81 -1.13
CA LEU A 37 -5.38 30.11 -0.46
C LEU A 37 -6.83 30.30 -0.02
N ILE A 38 -7.81 29.81 -0.81
CA ILE A 38 -9.22 29.82 -0.42
C ILE A 38 -9.45 28.99 0.84
N LEU A 39 -8.87 27.79 0.91
CA LEU A 39 -9.03 26.89 2.05
C LEU A 39 -8.36 27.47 3.31
N GLU A 40 -7.20 28.10 3.17
CA GLU A 40 -6.51 28.81 4.27
C GLU A 40 -7.38 29.98 4.79
N ASP A 41 -7.90 30.84 3.92
CA ASP A 41 -8.75 31.96 4.28
C ASP A 41 -10.09 31.52 4.93
N LEU A 42 -10.59 30.35 4.57
CA LEU A 42 -11.82 29.77 5.14
C LEU A 42 -11.61 29.12 6.51
N GLY A 43 -10.36 28.85 6.88
CA GLY A 43 -9.97 28.42 8.23
C GLY A 43 -9.93 26.90 8.45
N PRO A 44 -9.81 26.45 9.71
CA PRO A 44 -9.35 25.11 10.08
C PRO A 44 -10.14 23.95 9.45
N THR A 45 -11.48 24.06 9.35
CA THR A 45 -12.32 23.04 8.73
C THR A 45 -11.94 22.82 7.26
N PHE A 46 -11.76 23.92 6.52
CA PHE A 46 -11.45 23.86 5.09
C PHE A 46 -10.00 23.44 4.86
N VAL A 47 -9.09 23.88 5.72
CA VAL A 47 -7.69 23.41 5.72
C VAL A 47 -7.65 21.89 5.91
N LYS A 48 -8.39 21.35 6.89
CA LYS A 48 -8.46 19.90 7.12
C LYS A 48 -9.06 19.15 5.92
N VAL A 49 -10.15 19.66 5.36
CA VAL A 49 -10.73 19.10 4.13
C VAL A 49 -9.71 19.13 2.99
N GLY A 50 -8.98 20.23 2.82
CA GLY A 50 -7.91 20.33 1.81
C GLY A 50 -6.79 19.33 2.02
N GLN A 51 -6.36 19.12 3.25
CA GLN A 51 -5.36 18.11 3.62
C GLN A 51 -5.84 16.69 3.29
N LEU A 52 -7.09 16.34 3.60
CA LEU A 52 -7.68 15.06 3.22
C LEU A 52 -7.82 14.93 1.70
N MET A 53 -8.20 16.02 1.01
CA MET A 53 -8.30 16.03 -0.46
C MET A 53 -6.93 15.95 -1.15
N SER A 54 -5.84 16.42 -0.54
CA SER A 54 -4.49 16.28 -1.09
C SER A 54 -4.05 14.82 -1.26
N LEU A 55 -4.71 13.91 -0.54
CA LEU A 55 -4.46 12.47 -0.58
C LEU A 55 -5.30 11.74 -1.64
N ARG A 56 -6.21 12.44 -2.29
CA ARG A 56 -7.19 11.88 -3.21
C ARG A 56 -6.82 12.20 -4.65
N SER A 57 -5.67 11.66 -5.10
CA SER A 57 -5.24 11.73 -6.51
C SER A 57 -6.18 10.99 -7.47
N ASP A 58 -7.03 10.09 -6.93
CA ASP A 58 -8.15 9.48 -7.65
C ASP A 58 -9.26 10.49 -8.02
N ILE A 59 -9.36 11.58 -7.26
CA ILE A 59 -10.40 12.62 -7.42
C ILE A 59 -9.80 13.88 -8.04
N LEU A 60 -8.68 14.37 -7.51
CA LEU A 60 -8.02 15.59 -7.94
C LEU A 60 -6.82 15.30 -8.84
N PRO A 61 -6.53 16.21 -9.81
CA PRO A 61 -5.28 16.17 -10.55
C PRO A 61 -4.07 16.34 -9.62
N LYS A 62 -2.95 15.68 -9.95
CA LYS A 62 -1.73 15.66 -9.13
C LYS A 62 -1.27 17.06 -8.71
N ASN A 63 -1.28 18.04 -9.63
CA ASN A 63 -0.85 19.41 -9.34
C ASN A 63 -1.72 20.11 -8.27
N TYR A 64 -3.01 19.72 -8.12
CA TYR A 64 -3.85 20.17 -7.03
C TYR A 64 -3.51 19.46 -5.73
N CYS A 65 -3.28 18.16 -5.77
CA CYS A 65 -2.85 17.39 -4.59
C CYS A 65 -1.53 17.93 -4.04
N ASP A 66 -0.52 18.14 -4.90
CA ASP A 66 0.80 18.67 -4.53
C ASP A 66 0.70 20.06 -3.89
N GLU A 67 -0.19 20.91 -4.39
CA GLU A 67 -0.39 22.25 -3.81
C GLU A 67 -1.13 22.19 -2.48
N LEU A 68 -2.12 21.31 -2.35
CA LEU A 68 -2.88 21.12 -1.10
C LEU A 68 -2.04 20.47 0.02
N GLN A 69 -1.00 19.70 -0.32
CA GLN A 69 -0.03 19.19 0.68
C GLN A 69 0.70 20.31 1.43
N LYS A 70 0.79 21.50 0.83
CA LYS A 70 1.41 22.69 1.48
C LYS A 70 0.52 23.33 2.54
N LEU A 71 -0.73 22.87 2.71
CA LEU A 71 -1.61 23.36 3.77
C LEU A 71 -1.03 23.03 5.14
N CYS A 72 -0.53 24.06 5.83
CA CYS A 72 0.02 23.93 7.16
C CYS A 72 -1.06 23.56 8.18
N SER A 73 -0.71 22.66 9.09
CA SER A 73 -1.55 22.32 10.25
C SER A 73 -1.38 23.31 11.41
N ASP A 74 -0.36 24.17 11.36
CA ASP A 74 -0.08 25.13 12.42
C ASP A 74 -1.17 26.18 12.51
N VAL A 75 -1.99 26.04 13.54
CA VAL A 75 -3.07 26.98 13.87
C VAL A 75 -2.68 27.70 15.15
N PRO A 76 -2.94 29.03 15.28
CA PRO A 76 -2.67 29.72 16.53
C PRO A 76 -3.25 28.98 17.73
N PRO A 77 -2.52 28.87 18.85
CA PRO A 77 -3.00 28.17 20.03
C PRO A 77 -4.32 28.77 20.53
N MET A 78 -5.23 27.92 21.00
CA MET A 78 -6.37 28.39 21.74
C MET A 78 -5.90 28.86 23.12
N PRO A 79 -6.54 29.89 23.71
CA PRO A 79 -6.22 30.38 25.05
C PRO A 79 -6.34 29.26 26.08
N PHE A 80 -5.46 29.29 27.10
CA PHE A 80 -5.42 28.22 28.11
C PHE A 80 -6.74 28.07 28.88
N TYR A 81 -7.48 29.13 29.11
CA TYR A 81 -8.80 29.04 29.76
C TYR A 81 -9.81 28.16 28.96
N GLU A 82 -9.69 28.11 27.63
CA GLU A 82 -10.51 27.21 26.81
C GLU A 82 -10.07 25.74 26.96
N VAL A 83 -8.77 25.51 27.15
CA VAL A 83 -8.22 24.18 27.49
C VAL A 83 -8.82 23.72 28.83
N GLU A 84 -8.79 24.58 29.86
CA GLU A 84 -9.36 24.29 31.17
C GLU A 84 -10.86 23.94 31.08
N GLU A 85 -11.62 24.66 30.25
CA GLU A 85 -13.03 24.38 30.06
C GLU A 85 -13.24 22.99 29.42
N VAL A 86 -12.44 22.61 28.39
CA VAL A 86 -12.54 21.28 27.75
C VAL A 86 -12.14 20.19 28.75
N LEU A 87 -11.09 20.39 29.54
CA LEU A 87 -10.68 19.43 30.58
C LEU A 87 -11.78 19.27 31.65
N ARG A 88 -12.37 20.36 32.13
CA ARG A 88 -13.48 20.32 33.08
C ARG A 88 -14.72 19.61 32.53
N ASP A 89 -15.08 19.93 31.29
CA ASP A 89 -16.22 19.28 30.63
C ASP A 89 -15.98 17.77 30.38
N SER A 90 -14.73 17.40 30.13
CA SER A 90 -14.33 16.01 29.86
C SER A 90 -14.19 15.18 31.14
N PHE A 91 -13.62 15.73 32.19
CA PHE A 91 -13.37 14.99 33.44
C PHE A 91 -14.54 15.12 34.43
N GLY A 92 -15.32 16.19 34.37
CA GLY A 92 -16.38 16.50 35.33
C GLY A 92 -15.89 17.12 36.63
N TYR A 93 -14.61 17.44 36.72
CA TYR A 93 -13.93 18.08 37.86
C TYR A 93 -12.80 18.98 37.37
N GLU A 94 -12.22 19.76 38.27
CA GLU A 94 -11.10 20.66 37.93
C GLU A 94 -9.82 19.85 37.74
N TRP A 95 -9.04 20.18 36.71
CA TRP A 95 -7.82 19.44 36.36
C TRP A 95 -6.80 19.38 37.50
N GLN A 96 -6.77 20.36 38.40
CA GLN A 96 -5.90 20.42 39.58
C GLN A 96 -6.16 19.30 40.59
N GLU A 97 -7.23 18.53 40.44
CA GLU A 97 -7.47 17.36 41.30
C GLU A 97 -6.49 16.22 41.01
N GLU A 98 -6.09 16.06 39.74
CA GLU A 98 -5.23 14.96 39.28
C GLU A 98 -3.84 15.40 38.81
N PHE A 99 -3.73 16.62 38.30
CA PHE A 99 -2.46 17.14 37.77
C PHE A 99 -1.80 18.09 38.77
N GLU A 100 -0.47 17.97 38.91
CA GLU A 100 0.35 18.91 39.69
C GLU A 100 0.48 20.24 38.96
N TRP A 101 0.75 20.17 37.63
CA TRP A 101 0.79 21.32 36.74
C TRP A 101 0.50 20.92 35.31
N ILE A 102 0.03 21.86 34.50
CA ILE A 102 -0.09 21.80 33.05
C ILE A 102 0.59 23.06 32.52
N ASP A 103 1.50 22.88 31.52
CA ASP A 103 2.14 24.02 30.85
C ASP A 103 1.09 24.77 30.03
N GLU A 104 0.96 26.08 30.26
CA GLU A 104 0.02 26.91 29.51
C GLU A 104 0.44 27.09 28.05
N THR A 105 1.76 26.97 27.76
CA THR A 105 2.31 27.01 26.42
C THR A 105 2.23 25.62 25.80
N PRO A 106 1.49 25.43 24.70
CA PRO A 106 1.41 24.12 24.08
C PRO A 106 2.72 23.70 23.41
N LEU A 107 3.04 22.43 23.45
CA LEU A 107 4.12 21.81 22.66
C LEU A 107 3.84 21.84 21.15
N GLY A 108 2.58 21.80 20.77
CA GLY A 108 2.11 21.85 19.40
C GLY A 108 0.64 22.22 19.33
N SER A 109 0.24 22.85 18.23
CA SER A 109 -1.13 23.31 18.01
C SER A 109 -1.55 23.01 16.57
N ALA A 110 -2.53 22.12 16.40
CA ALA A 110 -3.04 21.67 15.12
C ALA A 110 -4.50 22.14 14.89
N SER A 111 -5.05 21.80 13.75
CA SER A 111 -6.40 22.21 13.34
C SER A 111 -7.51 21.69 14.26
N ILE A 112 -7.34 20.51 14.85
CA ILE A 112 -8.35 19.83 15.70
C ILE A 112 -8.02 19.93 17.17
N ALA A 113 -6.73 19.91 17.54
CA ALA A 113 -6.28 19.80 18.92
C ALA A 113 -4.99 20.56 19.17
N GLN A 114 -4.66 20.72 20.42
CA GLN A 114 -3.32 21.15 20.87
C GLN A 114 -2.80 20.24 21.98
N VAL A 115 -1.49 20.20 22.13
CA VAL A 115 -0.79 19.29 23.04
C VAL A 115 -0.05 20.10 24.09
N HIS A 116 -0.26 19.76 25.34
CA HIS A 116 0.41 20.39 26.50
C HIS A 116 1.25 19.39 27.27
N ARG A 117 2.40 19.81 27.78
CA ARG A 117 3.14 19.04 28.78
C ARG A 117 2.50 19.24 30.14
N ALA A 118 2.47 18.17 30.91
CA ALA A 118 1.90 18.20 32.24
C ALA A 118 2.59 17.19 33.16
N ARG A 119 2.30 17.27 34.45
CA ARG A 119 2.70 16.27 35.43
C ARG A 119 1.50 15.84 36.25
N LEU A 120 1.34 14.53 36.38
CA LEU A 120 0.35 13.95 37.29
C LEU A 120 0.79 14.13 38.76
N LYS A 121 -0.14 14.16 39.69
CA LYS A 121 0.19 14.17 41.15
C LYS A 121 0.91 12.90 41.60
N THR A 122 0.77 11.83 40.87
CA THR A 122 1.50 10.57 41.04
C THR A 122 2.98 10.67 40.64
N GLY A 123 3.35 11.76 39.93
CA GLY A 123 4.72 12.12 39.60
C GLY A 123 5.13 11.88 38.15
N GLU A 124 4.29 11.21 37.35
CA GLU A 124 4.59 10.94 35.94
C GLU A 124 4.51 12.20 35.08
N GLU A 125 5.47 12.35 34.18
CA GLU A 125 5.42 13.38 33.16
C GLU A 125 4.60 12.88 31.96
N VAL A 126 3.60 13.69 31.58
CA VAL A 126 2.63 13.35 30.56
C VAL A 126 2.47 14.45 29.53
N VAL A 127 1.92 14.09 28.39
CA VAL A 127 1.32 15.04 27.45
C VAL A 127 -0.19 14.88 27.47
N ILE A 128 -0.87 16.01 27.40
CA ILE A 128 -2.31 16.08 27.28
C ILE A 128 -2.63 16.65 25.90
N LYS A 129 -3.24 15.86 25.04
CA LYS A 129 -3.79 16.30 23.76
C LYS A 129 -5.24 16.68 23.99
N VAL A 130 -5.57 17.95 23.81
CA VAL A 130 -6.88 18.51 24.10
C VAL A 130 -7.51 19.00 22.82
N GLN A 131 -8.73 18.56 22.56
CA GLN A 131 -9.51 18.97 21.40
C GLN A 131 -9.85 20.46 21.48
N ARG A 132 -9.85 21.15 20.34
CA ARG A 132 -10.27 22.55 20.28
C ARG A 132 -11.73 22.69 20.64
N LYS A 133 -12.03 23.66 21.51
CA LYS A 133 -13.39 23.93 21.95
C LYS A 133 -14.33 24.20 20.78
N GLY A 134 -15.45 23.47 20.71
CA GLY A 134 -16.49 23.65 19.68
C GLY A 134 -16.06 23.30 18.27
N ILE A 135 -14.96 22.55 18.09
CA ILE A 135 -14.47 22.17 16.75
C ILE A 135 -15.46 21.26 16.03
N TYR A 136 -16.08 20.33 16.76
CA TYR A 136 -17.07 19.41 16.19
C TYR A 136 -18.26 20.16 15.57
N GLU A 137 -18.87 21.11 16.31
CA GLU A 137 -19.98 21.91 15.84
C GLU A 137 -19.60 22.81 14.67
N THR A 138 -18.38 23.32 14.69
CA THR A 138 -17.84 24.17 13.61
C THR A 138 -17.66 23.34 12.34
N MET A 139 -17.02 22.18 12.44
CA MET A 139 -16.83 21.30 11.29
C MET A 139 -18.15 20.73 10.75
N ALA A 140 -19.04 20.28 11.62
CA ALA A 140 -20.36 19.78 11.22
C ALA A 140 -21.17 20.86 10.46
N ARG A 141 -21.12 22.11 10.93
CA ARG A 141 -21.75 23.24 10.26
C ARG A 141 -21.15 23.52 8.88
N ASP A 142 -19.81 23.56 8.80
CA ASP A 142 -19.10 23.91 7.57
C ASP A 142 -19.26 22.79 6.51
N ILE A 143 -19.19 21.52 6.90
CA ILE A 143 -19.47 20.36 6.02
C ILE A 143 -20.93 20.40 5.56
N GLY A 144 -21.88 20.70 6.45
CA GLY A 144 -23.29 20.87 6.09
C GLY A 144 -23.52 22.00 5.08
N LEU A 145 -22.75 23.08 5.14
CA LEU A 145 -22.76 24.14 4.12
C LEU A 145 -22.14 23.67 2.80
N MET A 146 -21.03 22.93 2.83
CA MET A 146 -20.44 22.36 1.62
C MET A 146 -21.41 21.42 0.89
N HIS A 147 -22.14 20.56 1.61
CA HIS A 147 -23.19 19.72 1.03
C HIS A 147 -24.27 20.50 0.30
N LYS A 148 -24.68 21.64 0.89
CA LYS A 148 -25.66 22.53 0.23
C LYS A 148 -25.07 23.19 -1.00
N LEU A 149 -23.82 23.69 -0.91
CA LEU A 149 -23.16 24.35 -2.03
C LEU A 149 -22.94 23.41 -3.22
N VAL A 150 -22.48 22.19 -2.98
CA VAL A 150 -22.29 21.16 -4.03
C VAL A 150 -23.60 20.85 -4.77
N SER A 151 -24.73 20.97 -4.10
CA SER A 151 -26.05 20.77 -4.73
C SER A 151 -26.45 21.88 -5.72
N PHE A 152 -25.81 23.05 -5.68
CA PHE A 152 -26.04 24.19 -6.54
C PHE A 152 -24.99 24.38 -7.64
N VAL A 153 -23.86 23.64 -7.56
CA VAL A 153 -22.82 23.68 -8.59
C VAL A 153 -23.30 22.87 -9.79
N PRO A 154 -23.46 23.49 -10.98
CA PRO A 154 -23.80 22.74 -12.18
C PRO A 154 -22.68 21.74 -12.48
N PRO A 155 -22.97 20.59 -13.11
CA PRO A 155 -21.95 19.63 -13.51
C PRO A 155 -20.94 20.32 -14.44
N ILE A 156 -19.78 20.65 -13.92
CA ILE A 156 -18.62 21.10 -14.68
C ILE A 156 -18.00 19.84 -15.28
N SER A 157 -17.39 19.93 -16.46
CA SER A 157 -16.87 18.79 -17.25
C SER A 157 -15.90 17.84 -16.53
N ILE A 158 -15.49 18.15 -15.30
CA ILE A 158 -14.73 17.28 -14.39
C ILE A 158 -15.68 16.37 -13.56
N THR A 159 -16.98 16.69 -13.54
CA THR A 159 -17.98 16.09 -12.63
C THR A 159 -18.64 14.82 -13.15
N ASP A 160 -18.42 14.42 -14.38
CA ASP A 160 -19.00 13.18 -14.91
C ASP A 160 -18.39 11.91 -14.28
N MET A 161 -17.32 12.06 -13.47
CA MET A 161 -16.60 10.93 -12.86
C MET A 161 -16.61 10.91 -11.33
N VAL A 162 -17.01 11.98 -10.62
CA VAL A 162 -16.90 12.07 -9.16
C VAL A 162 -18.19 12.51 -8.49
N ASP A 163 -18.74 11.69 -7.61
CA ASP A 163 -19.84 12.08 -6.72
C ASP A 163 -19.29 12.87 -5.52
N PHE A 164 -19.27 14.22 -5.65
CA PHE A 164 -18.79 15.11 -4.59
C PHE A 164 -19.55 14.96 -3.27
N LYS A 165 -20.82 14.51 -3.28
CA LYS A 165 -21.55 14.26 -2.03
C LYS A 165 -21.02 13.03 -1.32
N MET A 166 -20.71 11.98 -2.08
CA MET A 166 -20.10 10.77 -1.53
C MET A 166 -18.73 11.10 -0.92
N VAL A 167 -17.91 11.88 -1.63
CA VAL A 167 -16.61 12.35 -1.15
C VAL A 167 -16.73 13.16 0.14
N LEU A 168 -17.64 14.12 0.20
CA LEU A 168 -17.87 14.91 1.42
C LEU A 168 -18.37 14.06 2.59
N ASN A 169 -19.19 13.04 2.34
CA ASN A 169 -19.63 12.10 3.39
C ASN A 169 -18.46 11.27 3.92
N GLU A 170 -17.58 10.78 3.04
CA GLU A 170 -16.39 10.05 3.40
C GLU A 170 -15.42 10.92 4.21
N LEU A 171 -15.15 12.14 3.73
CA LEU A 171 -14.30 13.11 4.44
C LEU A 171 -14.88 13.45 5.82
N TRP A 172 -16.20 13.60 5.92
CA TRP A 172 -16.85 13.85 7.20
C TRP A 172 -16.69 12.67 8.17
N LYS A 173 -16.84 11.44 7.67
CA LYS A 173 -16.63 10.23 8.47
C LYS A 173 -15.20 10.15 9.00
N VAL A 174 -14.19 10.34 8.15
CA VAL A 174 -12.78 10.36 8.55
C VAL A 174 -12.51 11.46 9.58
N THR A 175 -13.07 12.66 9.36
CA THR A 175 -12.92 13.78 10.30
C THR A 175 -13.56 13.47 11.67
N GLN A 176 -14.72 12.79 11.69
CA GLN A 176 -15.35 12.37 12.95
C GLN A 176 -14.52 11.31 13.69
N GLU A 177 -13.89 10.40 12.97
CA GLU A 177 -13.00 9.39 13.55
C GLU A 177 -11.77 10.07 14.16
N GLU A 178 -11.14 11.03 13.49
CA GLU A 178 -10.01 11.80 14.01
C GLU A 178 -10.37 12.69 15.22
N MET A 179 -11.61 13.16 15.30
CA MET A 179 -12.10 13.94 16.45
C MET A 179 -12.49 13.07 17.64
N ASN A 180 -12.36 11.77 17.59
CA ASN A 180 -12.66 10.90 18.72
C ASN A 180 -11.39 10.23 19.25
N PHE A 181 -10.80 10.81 20.30
CA PHE A 181 -9.55 10.31 20.87
C PHE A 181 -9.64 8.93 21.53
N ILE A 182 -10.85 8.39 21.75
CA ILE A 182 -11.01 6.98 22.13
C ILE A 182 -10.55 6.06 21.01
N ILE A 183 -10.73 6.48 19.73
CA ILE A 183 -10.24 5.70 18.57
C ILE A 183 -8.70 5.72 18.53
N GLU A 184 -8.08 6.89 18.74
CA GLU A 184 -6.63 7.01 18.81
C GLU A 184 -6.05 6.19 19.98
N ALA A 185 -6.67 6.25 21.14
CA ALA A 185 -6.32 5.43 22.30
C ALA A 185 -6.40 3.93 22.00
N GLY A 186 -7.47 3.49 21.34
CA GLY A 186 -7.63 2.11 20.88
C GLY A 186 -6.56 1.69 19.87
N ASN A 187 -6.20 2.58 18.95
CA ASN A 187 -5.11 2.36 17.99
C ASN A 187 -3.75 2.21 18.70
N MET A 188 -3.47 3.02 19.71
CA MET A 188 -2.24 2.90 20.52
C MET A 188 -2.13 1.55 21.19
N GLU A 189 -3.22 1.05 21.76
CA GLU A 189 -3.25 -0.27 22.40
C GLU A 189 -3.05 -1.41 21.40
N GLU A 190 -3.75 -1.35 20.26
CA GLU A 190 -3.59 -2.35 19.20
C GLU A 190 -2.16 -2.34 18.65
N PHE A 191 -1.59 -1.15 18.44
CA PHE A 191 -0.22 -1.01 17.97
C PHE A 191 0.79 -1.60 18.96
N LYS A 192 0.62 -1.29 20.25
CA LYS A 192 1.45 -1.83 21.32
C LYS A 192 1.40 -3.36 21.38
N GLU A 193 0.20 -3.94 21.29
CA GLU A 193 0.03 -5.39 21.30
C GLU A 193 0.67 -6.06 20.09
N LYS A 194 0.51 -5.49 18.90
CA LYS A 194 1.13 -6.00 17.67
C LYS A 194 2.67 -5.91 17.67
N ASN A 195 3.23 -4.95 18.39
CA ASN A 195 4.68 -4.74 18.48
C ASN A 195 5.30 -5.24 19.79
N ARG A 196 4.58 -5.93 20.67
CA ARG A 196 5.08 -6.38 21.98
C ARG A 196 6.36 -7.23 21.91
N ASP A 197 6.54 -7.99 20.83
CA ASP A 197 7.69 -8.86 20.62
C ASP A 197 8.83 -8.15 19.84
N VAL A 198 8.64 -6.87 19.46
CA VAL A 198 9.65 -6.09 18.73
C VAL A 198 10.41 -5.21 19.73
N VAL A 199 11.61 -5.66 20.10
CA VAL A 199 12.41 -5.08 21.19
C VAL A 199 12.78 -3.61 20.96
N PHE A 200 12.94 -3.21 19.70
CA PHE A 200 13.38 -1.87 19.30
C PHE A 200 12.22 -0.92 18.96
N VAL A 201 10.97 -1.27 19.28
CA VAL A 201 9.79 -0.42 19.07
C VAL A 201 9.11 -0.18 20.40
N ASP A 202 8.62 1.04 20.60
CA ASP A 202 7.85 1.42 21.77
C ASP A 202 6.74 2.42 21.40
N THR A 203 5.84 2.64 22.33
CA THR A 203 4.77 3.66 22.27
C THR A 203 4.63 4.30 23.64
N PRO A 204 4.14 5.54 23.72
CA PRO A 204 3.84 6.16 25.02
C PRO A 204 2.90 5.29 25.85
N VAL A 205 3.06 5.29 27.14
CA VAL A 205 2.09 4.70 28.07
C VAL A 205 0.80 5.52 28.02
N LEU A 206 -0.32 4.87 27.73
CA LEU A 206 -1.64 5.52 27.72
C LEU A 206 -2.24 5.51 29.12
N PHE A 207 -2.68 6.67 29.62
CA PHE A 207 -3.42 6.83 30.87
C PHE A 207 -4.92 6.85 30.57
N LYS A 208 -5.51 5.65 30.54
CA LYS A 208 -6.91 5.45 30.14
C LYS A 208 -7.91 6.16 31.04
N GLU A 209 -7.63 6.21 32.32
CA GLU A 209 -8.45 6.88 33.32
C GLU A 209 -8.67 8.37 33.04
N TYR A 210 -7.73 9.00 32.35
CA TYR A 210 -7.80 10.42 31.95
C TYR A 210 -8.10 10.60 30.47
N THR A 211 -8.43 9.52 29.75
CA THR A 211 -8.70 9.57 28.31
C THR A 211 -10.21 9.55 28.03
N THR A 212 -10.65 10.53 27.26
CA THR A 212 -12.05 10.72 26.86
C THR A 212 -12.14 10.90 25.33
N SER A 213 -13.32 11.17 24.78
CA SER A 213 -13.45 11.50 23.36
C SER A 213 -12.75 12.81 22.95
N SER A 214 -12.52 13.73 23.88
CA SER A 214 -11.97 15.08 23.62
C SER A 214 -10.59 15.31 24.25
N VAL A 215 -10.12 14.39 25.08
CA VAL A 215 -8.83 14.48 25.78
C VAL A 215 -8.15 13.12 25.74
N ILE A 216 -6.86 13.09 25.40
CA ILE A 216 -6.03 11.90 25.56
C ILE A 216 -4.79 12.26 26.39
N VAL A 217 -4.48 11.42 27.38
CA VAL A 217 -3.33 11.59 28.28
C VAL A 217 -2.39 10.41 28.09
N MET A 218 -1.14 10.74 27.78
CA MET A 218 -0.11 9.73 27.55
C MET A 218 1.24 10.19 28.07
N GLU A 219 2.18 9.26 28.22
CA GLU A 219 3.55 9.50 28.65
C GLU A 219 4.21 10.58 27.79
N TYR A 220 4.90 11.53 28.44
CA TYR A 220 5.81 12.42 27.75
C TYR A 220 7.07 11.66 27.34
N ILE A 221 7.33 11.60 26.04
CA ILE A 221 8.53 10.94 25.52
C ILE A 221 9.69 11.94 25.47
N ASP A 222 10.62 11.78 26.40
CA ASP A 222 11.88 12.50 26.40
C ASP A 222 12.86 11.80 25.45
N GLY A 223 12.86 12.23 24.20
CA GLY A 223 13.66 11.65 23.13
C GLY A 223 13.84 12.61 21.97
N TYR A 224 14.81 12.31 21.09
CA TYR A 224 15.11 13.11 19.91
C TYR A 224 14.09 12.83 18.79
N ALA A 225 13.77 13.85 18.01
CA ALA A 225 13.04 13.61 16.76
C ALA A 225 13.91 12.77 15.82
N ILE A 226 13.28 11.90 15.01
CA ILE A 226 14.03 11.00 14.13
C ILE A 226 14.87 11.74 13.07
N ASP A 227 14.49 12.96 12.71
CA ASP A 227 15.19 13.87 11.77
C ASP A 227 16.19 14.80 12.44
N ASP A 228 16.30 14.78 13.78
CA ASP A 228 17.28 15.56 14.54
C ASP A 228 18.66 14.89 14.51
N LYS A 229 19.26 14.88 13.33
CA LYS A 229 20.53 14.18 13.04
C LYS A 229 21.69 14.67 13.92
N GLU A 230 21.72 15.97 14.21
CA GLU A 230 22.81 16.58 14.98
C GLU A 230 22.87 16.00 16.40
N HIS A 231 21.77 16.07 17.12
CA HIS A 231 21.70 15.56 18.50
C HIS A 231 21.75 14.02 18.55
N LEU A 232 21.18 13.34 17.55
CA LEU A 232 21.28 11.86 17.48
C LEU A 232 22.72 11.39 17.32
N LEU A 233 23.50 12.03 16.42
CA LEU A 233 24.92 11.71 16.24
C LEU A 233 25.76 12.07 17.47
N GLU A 234 25.50 13.21 18.12
CA GLU A 234 26.15 13.61 19.37
C GLU A 234 25.85 12.64 20.51
N ALA A 235 24.63 12.09 20.56
CA ALA A 235 24.24 11.06 21.51
C ALA A 235 24.80 9.65 21.16
N GLY A 236 25.53 9.52 20.05
CA GLY A 236 26.21 8.29 19.64
C GLY A 236 25.35 7.30 18.89
N TYR A 237 24.22 7.71 18.35
CA TYR A 237 23.36 6.84 17.52
C TYR A 237 23.90 6.68 16.09
N ASP A 238 23.72 5.49 15.53
CA ASP A 238 23.99 5.21 14.12
C ASP A 238 22.70 5.45 13.30
N MET A 239 22.74 6.41 12.38
CA MET A 239 21.60 6.77 11.54
C MET A 239 21.15 5.63 10.63
N ASN A 240 22.08 4.75 10.19
CA ASN A 240 21.72 3.58 9.39
C ASN A 240 20.99 2.52 10.23
N GLU A 241 21.39 2.34 11.49
CA GLU A 241 20.67 1.47 12.42
C GLU A 241 19.24 1.99 12.68
N ILE A 242 19.10 3.30 12.93
CA ILE A 242 17.79 3.94 13.11
C ILE A 242 16.93 3.76 11.86
N GLY A 243 17.45 4.09 10.68
CA GLY A 243 16.74 3.95 9.41
C GLY A 243 16.30 2.51 9.15
N SER A 244 17.19 1.54 9.40
CA SER A 244 16.85 0.11 9.26
C SER A 244 15.73 -0.32 10.20
N LYS A 245 15.80 0.05 11.47
CA LYS A 245 14.76 -0.27 12.48
C LYS A 245 13.42 0.37 12.12
N TYR A 246 13.46 1.64 11.69
CA TYR A 246 12.26 2.38 11.30
C TYR A 246 11.55 1.71 10.12
N VAL A 247 12.28 1.41 9.04
CA VAL A 247 11.72 0.78 7.85
C VAL A 247 11.29 -0.66 8.13
N ASP A 248 12.10 -1.46 8.85
CA ASP A 248 11.73 -2.85 9.19
C ASP A 248 10.41 -2.90 9.97
N ASN A 249 10.25 -1.99 10.95
CA ASN A 249 9.01 -1.91 11.69
C ASN A 249 7.83 -1.44 10.80
N PHE A 250 8.04 -0.45 9.94
CA PHE A 250 6.99 0.02 9.03
C PHE A 250 6.54 -1.08 8.06
N ILE A 251 7.48 -1.81 7.46
CA ILE A 251 7.16 -2.95 6.59
C ILE A 251 6.44 -4.07 7.36
N LYS A 252 6.84 -4.32 8.63
CA LYS A 252 6.12 -5.26 9.50
C LYS A 252 4.66 -4.84 9.69
N GLN A 253 4.40 -3.58 10.00
CA GLN A 253 3.05 -3.04 10.19
C GLN A 253 2.18 -3.29 8.96
N VAL A 254 2.74 -3.11 7.74
CA VAL A 254 2.05 -3.30 6.47
C VAL A 254 1.85 -4.77 6.16
N MET A 255 2.93 -5.55 6.16
CA MET A 255 2.94 -6.91 5.60
C MET A 255 2.44 -7.96 6.61
N ASP A 256 2.85 -7.83 7.88
CA ASP A 256 2.53 -8.83 8.91
C ASP A 256 1.24 -8.47 9.63
N ASP A 257 1.12 -7.23 10.08
CA ASP A 257 0.03 -6.80 10.95
C ASP A 257 -1.22 -6.37 10.17
N GLY A 258 -1.03 -5.83 8.94
CA GLY A 258 -2.11 -5.19 8.18
C GLY A 258 -2.70 -3.98 8.90
N PHE A 259 -1.97 -3.45 9.87
CA PHE A 259 -2.30 -2.28 10.66
C PHE A 259 -1.06 -1.40 10.74
N PHE A 260 -1.08 -0.28 10.05
CA PHE A 260 0.11 0.52 9.79
C PHE A 260 -0.15 2.01 9.98
N HIS A 261 0.90 2.74 10.31
CA HIS A 261 0.88 4.18 10.41
C HIS A 261 0.75 4.82 9.01
N ALA A 262 -0.34 5.55 8.78
CA ALA A 262 -0.58 6.15 7.47
C ALA A 262 0.09 7.52 7.27
N ASP A 263 0.67 8.07 8.34
CA ASP A 263 1.38 9.36 8.33
C ASP A 263 2.68 9.31 9.15
N PRO A 264 3.66 8.46 8.76
CA PRO A 264 4.88 8.22 9.50
C PRO A 264 5.91 9.34 9.30
N HIS A 265 5.49 10.62 9.46
CA HIS A 265 6.40 11.75 9.32
C HIS A 265 7.29 11.93 10.56
N PRO A 266 8.40 12.70 10.50
CA PRO A 266 9.36 12.81 11.60
C PRO A 266 8.76 13.30 12.92
N GLY A 267 7.73 14.16 12.85
CA GLY A 267 7.03 14.66 14.02
C GLY A 267 6.32 13.58 14.85
N ASN A 268 6.02 12.41 14.26
CA ASN A 268 5.32 11.31 14.91
C ASN A 268 6.26 10.21 15.42
N VAL A 269 7.58 10.38 15.26
CA VAL A 269 8.58 9.37 15.63
C VAL A 269 9.68 9.98 16.48
N ARG A 270 9.91 9.38 17.65
CA ARG A 270 11.00 9.75 18.55
C ARG A 270 12.00 8.59 18.70
N ILE A 271 13.24 8.95 18.99
CA ILE A 271 14.30 7.99 19.32
C ILE A 271 14.62 8.13 20.81
N ARG A 272 14.40 7.05 21.56
CA ARG A 272 14.68 6.98 23.01
C ARG A 272 15.31 5.62 23.33
N ASP A 273 16.44 5.61 24.00
CA ASP A 273 17.15 4.37 24.43
C ASP A 273 17.40 3.37 23.30
N GLY A 274 17.69 3.86 22.09
CA GLY A 274 17.91 3.02 20.89
C GLY A 274 16.64 2.41 20.28
N LYS A 275 15.47 2.84 20.76
CA LYS A 275 14.17 2.39 20.24
C LYS A 275 13.52 3.46 19.38
N ILE A 276 12.73 3.00 18.42
CA ILE A 276 11.77 3.80 17.64
C ILE A 276 10.49 3.93 18.47
N VAL A 277 10.14 5.12 18.87
CA VAL A 277 8.91 5.39 19.64
C VAL A 277 7.91 6.12 18.78
N TRP A 278 6.80 5.48 18.49
CA TRP A 278 5.69 6.05 17.72
C TRP A 278 4.76 6.80 18.67
N ILE A 279 4.58 8.11 18.47
CA ILE A 279 3.92 8.98 19.48
C ILE A 279 2.51 9.45 19.10
N ASP A 280 2.09 9.33 17.84
CA ASP A 280 0.74 9.70 17.39
C ASP A 280 0.13 8.53 16.60
N MET A 281 -1.05 8.06 16.98
CA MET A 281 -1.77 6.98 16.33
C MET A 281 -3.13 7.44 15.79
N GLY A 282 -3.26 8.74 15.52
CA GLY A 282 -4.49 9.33 15.01
C GLY A 282 -4.83 8.89 13.58
N MET A 283 -3.81 8.59 12.77
CA MET A 283 -4.00 8.14 11.38
C MET A 283 -3.40 6.75 11.16
N MET A 284 -4.22 5.72 11.32
CA MET A 284 -3.82 4.33 11.08
C MET A 284 -4.55 3.74 9.88
N GLY A 285 -3.80 3.10 8.99
CA GLY A 285 -4.34 2.33 7.87
C GLY A 285 -4.60 0.88 8.25
N ARG A 286 -5.57 0.27 7.57
CA ARG A 286 -5.91 -1.15 7.75
C ARG A 286 -5.98 -1.84 6.39
N LEU A 287 -5.34 -2.99 6.29
CA LEU A 287 -5.39 -3.91 5.15
C LEU A 287 -6.01 -5.22 5.61
N THR A 288 -6.95 -5.73 4.83
CA THR A 288 -7.47 -7.08 5.06
C THR A 288 -6.40 -8.13 4.73
N GLU A 289 -6.56 -9.35 5.21
CA GLU A 289 -5.68 -10.46 4.83
C GLU A 289 -5.64 -10.65 3.31
N ARG A 290 -6.79 -10.53 2.65
CA ARG A 290 -6.88 -10.56 1.20
C ARG A 290 -6.04 -9.47 0.52
N ASP A 291 -6.10 -8.22 1.03
CA ASP A 291 -5.34 -7.11 0.44
C ASP A 291 -3.84 -7.38 0.56
N ARG A 292 -3.38 -7.84 1.73
CA ARG A 292 -1.98 -8.22 1.96
C ARG A 292 -1.50 -9.33 1.03
N GLU A 293 -2.33 -10.36 0.82
CA GLU A 293 -2.01 -11.44 -0.13
C GLU A 293 -1.89 -10.92 -1.56
N GLN A 294 -2.77 -10.00 -1.99
CA GLN A 294 -2.69 -9.44 -3.34
C GLN A 294 -1.51 -8.49 -3.49
N ILE A 295 -1.19 -7.69 -2.47
CA ILE A 295 0.03 -6.85 -2.45
C ILE A 295 1.27 -7.74 -2.56
N ALA A 296 1.36 -8.82 -1.78
CA ALA A 296 2.46 -9.77 -1.86
C ALA A 296 2.61 -10.37 -3.27
N LYS A 297 1.48 -10.77 -3.92
CA LYS A 297 1.49 -11.24 -5.30
C LYS A 297 1.93 -10.18 -6.30
N ALA A 298 1.52 -8.92 -6.11
CA ALA A 298 1.99 -7.83 -6.97
C ALA A 298 3.50 -7.65 -6.86
N VAL A 299 4.05 -7.66 -5.64
CA VAL A 299 5.50 -7.58 -5.39
C VAL A 299 6.24 -8.79 -5.98
N GLU A 300 5.69 -9.99 -5.83
CA GLU A 300 6.22 -11.20 -6.46
C GLU A 300 6.20 -11.11 -7.99
N GLY A 301 5.10 -10.61 -8.57
CA GLY A 301 4.99 -10.34 -10.00
C GLY A 301 6.05 -9.37 -10.52
N VAL A 302 6.35 -8.32 -9.76
CA VAL A 302 7.47 -7.40 -10.07
C VAL A 302 8.81 -8.14 -10.01
N ALA A 303 9.07 -8.92 -8.96
CA ALA A 303 10.32 -9.64 -8.79
C ALA A 303 10.58 -10.69 -9.89
N PHE A 304 9.52 -11.35 -10.38
CA PHE A 304 9.61 -12.35 -11.46
C PHE A 304 9.36 -11.79 -12.86
N ASN A 305 9.12 -10.47 -12.98
CA ASN A 305 8.73 -9.81 -14.23
C ASN A 305 7.50 -10.46 -14.89
N ASP A 306 6.52 -10.85 -14.04
CA ASP A 306 5.26 -11.47 -14.47
C ASP A 306 4.14 -10.42 -14.48
N ILE A 307 3.89 -9.85 -15.66
CA ILE A 307 2.88 -8.81 -15.88
C ILE A 307 1.46 -9.33 -15.59
N GLY A 308 1.21 -10.61 -15.90
CA GLY A 308 -0.08 -11.24 -15.65
C GLY A 308 -0.40 -11.30 -14.15
N MET A 309 0.59 -11.69 -13.34
CA MET A 309 0.45 -11.72 -11.87
C MET A 309 0.18 -10.32 -11.29
N ILE A 310 0.87 -9.29 -11.79
CA ILE A 310 0.62 -7.90 -11.38
C ILE A 310 -0.78 -7.46 -11.78
N GLN A 311 -1.21 -7.74 -13.01
CA GLN A 311 -2.55 -7.43 -13.50
C GLN A 311 -3.64 -8.08 -12.64
N ASP A 312 -3.50 -9.37 -12.35
CA ASP A 312 -4.46 -10.11 -11.52
C ASP A 312 -4.55 -9.52 -10.11
N ALA A 313 -3.42 -9.12 -9.52
CA ALA A 313 -3.39 -8.46 -8.21
C ALA A 313 -4.07 -7.09 -8.25
N VAL A 314 -3.80 -6.26 -9.26
CA VAL A 314 -4.45 -4.95 -9.46
C VAL A 314 -5.97 -5.10 -9.63
N LEU A 315 -6.40 -6.08 -10.45
CA LEU A 315 -7.82 -6.39 -10.63
C LEU A 315 -8.48 -6.91 -9.34
N ALA A 316 -7.75 -7.65 -8.50
CA ALA A 316 -8.28 -8.16 -7.25
C ALA A 316 -8.37 -7.10 -6.14
N LEU A 317 -7.50 -6.09 -6.18
CA LEU A 317 -7.44 -4.98 -5.21
C LEU A 317 -8.37 -3.83 -5.58
N GLY A 318 -8.61 -3.59 -6.87
CA GLY A 318 -9.35 -2.44 -7.36
C GLY A 318 -10.87 -2.56 -7.24
N GLU A 319 -11.54 -1.42 -7.10
CA GLU A 319 -12.98 -1.28 -7.25
C GLU A 319 -13.28 -0.73 -8.65
N PHE A 320 -14.25 -1.36 -9.35
CA PHE A 320 -14.50 -1.05 -10.76
C PHE A 320 -15.68 -0.09 -10.94
N ARG A 321 -15.49 0.93 -11.77
CA ARG A 321 -16.57 1.82 -12.25
C ARG A 321 -17.05 1.41 -13.66
N GLY A 322 -17.12 0.11 -13.95
CA GLY A 322 -17.46 -0.49 -15.24
C GLY A 322 -16.59 -1.71 -15.51
N GLU A 323 -16.71 -2.29 -16.69
CA GLU A 323 -15.82 -3.39 -17.10
C GLU A 323 -14.44 -2.81 -17.49
N PRO A 324 -13.34 -3.22 -16.85
CA PRO A 324 -12.01 -2.76 -17.20
C PRO A 324 -11.57 -3.38 -18.53
N ASP A 325 -10.88 -2.61 -19.37
CA ASP A 325 -10.20 -3.14 -20.56
C ASP A 325 -8.92 -3.86 -20.12
N GLN A 326 -9.03 -5.18 -19.94
CA GLN A 326 -7.92 -6.00 -19.48
C GLN A 326 -6.72 -5.97 -20.45
N SER A 327 -6.95 -5.78 -21.75
CA SER A 327 -5.88 -5.70 -22.73
C SER A 327 -5.12 -4.39 -22.65
N GLN A 328 -5.83 -3.28 -22.37
CA GLN A 328 -5.20 -1.98 -22.16
C GLN A 328 -4.45 -1.97 -20.83
N LEU A 329 -5.07 -2.44 -19.76
CA LEU A 329 -4.42 -2.55 -18.44
C LEU A 329 -3.12 -3.36 -18.50
N TYR A 330 -3.10 -4.48 -19.24
CA TYR A 330 -1.89 -5.28 -19.45
C TYR A 330 -0.78 -4.48 -20.13
N LYS A 331 -1.11 -3.68 -21.16
CA LYS A 331 -0.13 -2.83 -21.86
C LYS A 331 0.43 -1.74 -20.95
N ASP A 332 -0.43 -1.14 -20.15
CA ASP A 332 -0.04 -0.04 -19.25
C ASP A 332 0.86 -0.55 -18.14
N ILE A 333 0.52 -1.68 -17.51
CA ILE A 333 1.39 -2.36 -16.52
C ILE A 333 2.72 -2.78 -17.17
N ARG A 334 2.69 -3.27 -18.41
CA ARG A 334 3.92 -3.58 -19.15
C ARG A 334 4.78 -2.34 -19.36
N GLY A 335 4.17 -1.18 -19.62
CA GLY A 335 4.85 0.11 -19.70
C GLY A 335 5.54 0.49 -18.40
N LEU A 336 4.85 0.34 -17.27
CA LEU A 336 5.42 0.53 -15.93
C LEU A 336 6.60 -0.39 -15.67
N MET A 337 6.45 -1.69 -15.97
CA MET A 337 7.53 -2.66 -15.81
C MET A 337 8.73 -2.36 -16.72
N ALA A 338 8.51 -1.80 -17.91
CA ALA A 338 9.62 -1.37 -18.77
C ALA A 338 10.35 -0.13 -18.22
N LYS A 339 9.63 0.77 -17.52
CA LYS A 339 10.21 1.97 -16.88
C LYS A 339 11.04 1.60 -15.64
N TYR A 340 10.54 0.72 -14.79
CA TYR A 340 11.14 0.42 -13.49
C TYR A 340 11.88 -0.92 -13.41
N GLY A 341 11.52 -1.90 -14.22
CA GLY A 341 12.08 -3.26 -14.17
C GLY A 341 13.52 -3.40 -14.65
N THR A 342 14.10 -2.35 -15.25
CA THR A 342 15.52 -2.28 -15.64
C THR A 342 16.34 -1.40 -14.71
N ALA A 343 15.70 -0.68 -13.80
CA ALA A 343 16.38 0.13 -12.79
C ALA A 343 17.03 -0.78 -11.73
N ASP A 344 18.16 -0.35 -11.21
CA ASP A 344 18.72 -1.00 -10.02
C ASP A 344 17.71 -0.89 -8.87
N MET A 345 17.38 -2.00 -8.20
CA MET A 345 16.39 -2.00 -7.11
C MET A 345 16.70 -0.95 -6.04
N GLY A 346 17.97 -0.58 -5.89
CA GLY A 346 18.43 0.47 -4.99
C GLY A 346 18.09 1.91 -5.41
N SER A 347 17.68 2.11 -6.66
CA SER A 347 17.37 3.45 -7.22
C SER A 347 15.88 3.66 -7.49
N ILE A 348 15.02 2.71 -7.13
CA ILE A 348 13.58 2.80 -7.36
C ILE A 348 12.94 3.64 -6.25
N ASP A 349 12.32 4.75 -6.64
CA ASP A 349 11.43 5.53 -5.79
C ASP A 349 10.06 4.84 -5.72
N VAL A 350 9.74 4.25 -4.55
CA VAL A 350 8.50 3.49 -4.33
C VAL A 350 7.28 4.40 -4.42
N ALA A 351 7.41 5.66 -3.99
CA ALA A 351 6.32 6.62 -4.06
C ALA A 351 6.00 6.97 -5.52
N GLU A 352 7.02 7.13 -6.39
CA GLU A 352 6.83 7.36 -7.83
C GLU A 352 6.17 6.15 -8.50
N VAL A 353 6.63 4.93 -8.20
CA VAL A 353 6.04 3.68 -8.74
C VAL A 353 4.57 3.56 -8.36
N LEU A 354 4.24 3.81 -7.10
CA LEU A 354 2.86 3.75 -6.63
C LEU A 354 1.99 4.83 -7.26
N GLN A 355 2.53 6.03 -7.46
CA GLN A 355 1.82 7.11 -8.12
C GLN A 355 1.52 6.76 -9.59
N ASP A 356 2.51 6.27 -10.32
CA ASP A 356 2.32 5.82 -11.70
C ASP A 356 1.31 4.67 -11.79
N LEU A 357 1.34 3.75 -10.84
CA LEU A 357 0.36 2.66 -10.75
C LEU A 357 -1.06 3.20 -10.49
N MET A 358 -1.20 4.19 -9.61
CA MET A 358 -2.49 4.85 -9.37
C MET A 358 -3.02 5.55 -10.62
N ASP A 359 -2.14 6.19 -11.39
CA ASP A 359 -2.50 6.83 -12.64
C ASP A 359 -2.97 5.80 -13.68
N VAL A 360 -2.25 4.67 -13.83
CA VAL A 360 -2.67 3.54 -14.69
C VAL A 360 -4.04 2.99 -14.24
N MET A 361 -4.25 2.78 -12.95
CA MET A 361 -5.55 2.32 -12.44
C MET A 361 -6.67 3.31 -12.79
N LYS A 362 -6.44 4.61 -12.59
CA LYS A 362 -7.40 5.67 -12.89
C LYS A 362 -7.77 5.72 -14.39
N GLU A 363 -6.76 5.63 -15.28
CA GLU A 363 -6.98 5.60 -16.74
C GLU A 363 -7.81 4.39 -17.15
N ASN A 364 -7.63 3.25 -16.46
CA ASN A 364 -8.39 2.02 -16.68
C ASN A 364 -9.72 1.94 -15.88
N LYS A 365 -10.19 3.06 -15.30
CA LYS A 365 -11.44 3.16 -14.53
C LYS A 365 -11.48 2.26 -13.28
N ILE A 366 -10.32 1.98 -12.71
CA ILE A 366 -10.15 1.22 -11.49
C ILE A 366 -9.91 2.22 -10.35
N THR A 367 -10.74 2.17 -9.32
CA THR A 367 -10.58 2.99 -8.11
C THR A 367 -9.84 2.19 -7.04
N MET A 368 -8.89 2.82 -6.37
CA MET A 368 -8.14 2.21 -5.30
C MET A 368 -8.94 2.27 -3.99
N PRO A 369 -9.10 1.18 -3.23
CA PRO A 369 -9.70 1.21 -1.91
C PRO A 369 -8.98 2.14 -0.95
N HIS A 370 -9.70 2.71 0.02
CA HIS A 370 -9.17 3.68 0.98
C HIS A 370 -7.89 3.18 1.70
N GLY A 371 -7.86 1.92 2.14
CA GLY A 371 -6.68 1.35 2.81
C GLY A 371 -5.41 1.38 1.97
N LEU A 372 -5.52 1.15 0.65
CA LEU A 372 -4.37 1.20 -0.26
C LEU A 372 -3.92 2.64 -0.54
N THR A 373 -4.84 3.59 -0.60
CA THR A 373 -4.50 5.02 -0.72
C THR A 373 -3.75 5.49 0.52
N MET A 374 -4.18 5.06 1.72
CA MET A 374 -3.45 5.34 2.96
C MET A 374 -2.07 4.66 2.98
N LEU A 375 -1.94 3.45 2.43
CA LEU A 375 -0.66 2.76 2.31
C LEU A 375 0.30 3.53 1.40
N ALA A 376 -0.16 3.96 0.23
CA ALA A 376 0.66 4.73 -0.70
C ALA A 376 1.21 6.01 -0.05
N ARG A 377 0.37 6.71 0.72
CA ARG A 377 0.80 7.88 1.51
C ARG A 377 1.83 7.50 2.57
N GLY A 378 1.53 6.48 3.38
CA GLY A 378 2.45 6.03 4.43
C GLY A 378 3.81 5.64 3.88
N LEU A 379 3.84 4.94 2.73
CA LEU A 379 5.07 4.59 2.04
C LEU A 379 5.84 5.83 1.56
N ALA A 380 5.17 6.80 0.94
CA ALA A 380 5.80 8.03 0.48
C ALA A 380 6.42 8.84 1.63
N HIS A 381 5.70 8.95 2.77
CA HIS A 381 6.25 9.63 3.96
C HIS A 381 7.42 8.84 4.57
N ALA A 382 7.30 7.52 4.69
CA ALA A 382 8.37 6.68 5.22
C ALA A 382 9.63 6.73 4.37
N GLU A 383 9.48 6.73 3.05
CA GLU A 383 10.58 6.88 2.09
C GLU A 383 11.23 8.26 2.20
N GLY A 384 10.41 9.34 2.32
CA GLY A 384 10.93 10.69 2.54
C GLY A 384 11.75 10.82 3.81
N VAL A 385 11.30 10.24 4.92
CA VAL A 385 12.06 10.18 6.18
C VAL A 385 13.36 9.40 5.97
N LEU A 386 13.28 8.23 5.36
CA LEU A 386 14.45 7.38 5.11
C LEU A 386 15.49 8.07 4.22
N ALA A 387 15.06 8.71 3.15
CA ALA A 387 15.93 9.47 2.24
C ALA A 387 16.67 10.60 2.97
N ASP A 388 16.02 11.21 3.97
CA ASP A 388 16.65 12.22 4.79
C ASP A 388 17.64 11.63 5.79
N ILE A 389 17.22 10.66 6.62
CA ILE A 389 18.05 10.17 7.74
C ILE A 389 19.10 9.15 7.30
N SER A 390 18.84 8.34 6.29
CA SER A 390 19.67 7.20 5.90
C SER A 390 19.49 6.81 4.42
N PRO A 391 19.97 7.65 3.48
CA PRO A 391 19.77 7.48 2.03
C PRO A 391 20.41 6.21 1.45
N GLN A 392 21.22 5.50 2.24
CA GLN A 392 21.87 4.25 1.82
C GLN A 392 20.98 3.02 2.03
N ILE A 393 19.91 3.16 2.81
CA ILE A 393 19.00 2.05 3.13
C ILE A 393 17.88 2.03 2.11
N ASN A 394 17.62 0.84 1.55
CA ASN A 394 16.57 0.63 0.58
C ASN A 394 15.37 -0.08 1.20
N MET A 395 14.22 0.58 1.15
CA MET A 395 12.95 0.05 1.67
C MET A 395 12.52 -1.23 0.92
N VAL A 396 12.75 -1.28 -0.41
CA VAL A 396 12.38 -2.43 -1.26
C VAL A 396 13.19 -3.67 -0.88
N GLU A 397 14.48 -3.51 -0.59
CA GLU A 397 15.34 -4.62 -0.16
C GLU A 397 14.88 -5.20 1.17
N ILE A 398 14.52 -4.35 2.14
CA ILE A 398 14.00 -4.79 3.43
C ILE A 398 12.67 -5.52 3.24
N ALA A 399 11.75 -4.97 2.44
CA ALA A 399 10.47 -5.60 2.13
C ALA A 399 10.65 -6.95 1.44
N ALA A 400 11.52 -7.03 0.43
CA ALA A 400 11.82 -8.27 -0.29
C ALA A 400 12.48 -9.33 0.62
N SER A 401 13.39 -8.92 1.50
CA SER A 401 14.01 -9.80 2.49
C SER A 401 12.98 -10.38 3.47
N ARG A 402 12.03 -9.55 3.92
CA ARG A 402 10.95 -9.96 4.82
C ARG A 402 9.98 -10.94 4.14
N LEU A 403 9.56 -10.66 2.91
CA LEU A 403 8.76 -11.58 2.12
C LEU A 403 9.45 -12.94 1.94
N LYS A 404 10.75 -12.93 1.62
CA LYS A 404 11.54 -14.15 1.46
C LYS A 404 11.60 -14.96 2.75
N SER A 405 11.77 -14.31 3.89
CA SER A 405 11.81 -14.99 5.19
C SER A 405 10.44 -15.57 5.57
N GLN A 406 9.35 -14.86 5.33
CA GLN A 406 7.99 -15.36 5.55
C GLN A 406 7.67 -16.55 4.63
N PHE A 407 8.06 -16.46 3.35
CA PHE A 407 7.88 -17.56 2.40
C PHE A 407 8.58 -18.83 2.86
N ILE A 408 9.80 -18.73 3.40
CA ILE A 408 10.56 -19.86 3.92
C ILE A 408 9.92 -20.42 5.22
N GLN A 409 9.44 -19.56 6.12
CA GLN A 409 8.85 -19.97 7.41
C GLN A 409 7.44 -20.55 7.28
N ASN A 410 6.62 -19.98 6.40
CA ASN A 410 5.21 -20.38 6.24
C ASN A 410 5.01 -21.49 5.19
N HIS A 411 6.07 -21.84 4.46
CA HIS A 411 5.98 -22.83 3.38
C HIS A 411 6.02 -24.25 3.97
N ASP A 412 4.85 -24.84 4.15
CA ASP A 412 4.74 -26.28 4.47
C ASP A 412 5.01 -27.11 3.20
N TRP A 413 6.30 -27.30 2.93
CA TRP A 413 6.81 -28.07 1.79
C TRP A 413 6.13 -29.44 1.64
N LYS A 414 5.65 -30.03 2.77
CA LYS A 414 4.91 -31.29 2.75
C LYS A 414 3.51 -31.12 2.17
N LYS A 415 2.85 -30.01 2.46
CA LYS A 415 1.50 -29.70 1.97
C LYS A 415 1.54 -29.38 0.47
N GLU A 416 2.56 -28.65 0.03
CA GLU A 416 2.75 -28.25 -1.35
C GLU A 416 3.24 -29.40 -2.24
N ALA A 417 4.15 -30.23 -1.77
CA ALA A 417 4.52 -31.47 -2.44
C ALA A 417 3.30 -32.40 -2.62
N LYS A 418 2.39 -32.43 -1.63
CA LYS A 418 1.15 -33.21 -1.71
C LYS A 418 0.13 -32.59 -2.64
N SER A 419 0.00 -31.25 -2.67
CA SER A 419 -0.88 -30.54 -3.63
C SER A 419 -0.32 -30.57 -5.05
N GLY A 420 0.98 -30.40 -5.22
CA GLY A 420 1.68 -30.55 -6.49
C GLY A 420 1.55 -31.96 -7.07
N ALA A 421 1.74 -32.99 -6.24
CA ALA A 421 1.52 -34.38 -6.65
C ALA A 421 0.04 -34.63 -7.04
N LYS A 422 -0.91 -34.03 -6.31
CA LYS A 422 -2.34 -34.10 -6.63
C LYS A 422 -2.67 -33.36 -7.92
N SER A 423 -2.08 -32.19 -8.15
CA SER A 423 -2.25 -31.41 -9.40
C SER A 423 -1.65 -32.11 -10.60
N ILE A 424 -0.46 -32.72 -10.44
CA ILE A 424 0.17 -33.54 -11.48
C ILE A 424 -0.71 -34.77 -11.78
N TYR A 425 -1.22 -35.45 -10.74
CA TYR A 425 -2.13 -36.58 -10.92
C TYR A 425 -3.43 -36.19 -11.65
N LEU A 426 -4.04 -35.06 -11.27
CA LEU A 426 -5.26 -34.54 -11.91
C LEU A 426 -4.97 -34.10 -13.37
N SER A 427 -3.82 -33.48 -13.62
CA SER A 427 -3.40 -33.08 -14.96
C SER A 427 -3.10 -34.31 -15.86
N MET A 428 -2.45 -35.34 -15.33
CA MET A 428 -2.26 -36.62 -16.00
C MET A 428 -3.61 -37.29 -16.32
N ARG A 429 -4.53 -37.30 -15.38
CA ARG A 429 -5.88 -37.84 -15.59
C ARG A 429 -6.62 -37.10 -16.70
N LYS A 430 -6.61 -35.75 -16.67
CA LYS A 430 -7.19 -34.93 -17.75
C LYS A 430 -6.49 -35.13 -19.10
N ALA A 431 -5.17 -35.34 -19.10
CA ALA A 431 -4.41 -35.59 -20.30
C ALA A 431 -4.81 -36.93 -20.98
N VAL A 432 -5.21 -37.93 -20.21
CA VAL A 432 -5.73 -39.20 -20.71
C VAL A 432 -7.11 -39.02 -21.37
N ASP A 433 -7.91 -38.04 -20.94
CA ASP A 433 -9.24 -37.76 -21.49
C ASP A 433 -9.19 -36.87 -22.75
N ILE A 434 -8.06 -36.19 -23.02
CA ILE A 434 -7.88 -35.31 -24.19
C ILE A 434 -8.16 -36.02 -25.53
N PRO A 435 -7.66 -37.24 -25.79
CA PRO A 435 -7.96 -37.94 -27.05
C PRO A 435 -9.45 -38.20 -27.25
N ALA A 436 -10.18 -38.53 -26.18
CA ALA A 436 -11.62 -38.73 -26.23
C ALA A 436 -12.38 -37.43 -26.52
N LEU A 437 -12.01 -36.33 -25.82
CA LEU A 437 -12.57 -35.00 -26.04
C LEU A 437 -12.30 -34.47 -27.46
N VAL A 438 -11.11 -34.72 -27.99
CA VAL A 438 -10.77 -34.37 -29.39
C VAL A 438 -11.58 -35.21 -30.39
N ALA A 439 -11.77 -36.48 -30.11
CA ALA A 439 -12.62 -37.36 -30.94
C ALA A 439 -14.09 -36.90 -30.93
N ASP A 440 -14.63 -36.56 -29.75
CA ASP A 440 -15.99 -36.04 -29.59
C ASP A 440 -16.18 -34.68 -30.29
N LEU A 441 -15.17 -33.80 -30.23
CA LEU A 441 -15.15 -32.51 -30.94
C LEU A 441 -15.12 -32.71 -32.46
N LEU A 442 -14.31 -33.65 -32.98
CA LEU A 442 -14.24 -33.98 -34.39
C LEU A 442 -15.55 -34.61 -34.88
N ASP A 443 -16.16 -35.48 -34.07
CA ASP A 443 -17.43 -36.11 -34.39
C ASP A 443 -18.59 -35.09 -34.40
N GLY A 444 -18.61 -34.16 -33.45
CA GLY A 444 -19.53 -33.03 -33.42
C GLY A 444 -19.36 -32.06 -34.59
N TYR A 445 -18.13 -31.81 -35.04
CA TYR A 445 -17.81 -31.00 -36.20
C TYR A 445 -18.27 -31.71 -37.52
N MET A 446 -18.00 -32.99 -37.64
CA MET A 446 -18.44 -33.78 -38.80
C MET A 446 -19.97 -33.89 -38.91
N LYS A 447 -20.69 -33.86 -37.78
CA LYS A 447 -22.15 -33.87 -37.73
C LYS A 447 -22.79 -32.48 -37.91
N GLY A 448 -21.98 -31.41 -38.10
CA GLY A 448 -22.47 -30.04 -38.36
C GLY A 448 -23.18 -29.37 -37.19
N GLN A 449 -23.01 -29.88 -35.97
CA GLN A 449 -23.72 -29.42 -34.78
C GLN A 449 -22.99 -28.31 -34.01
N THR A 450 -21.75 -28.00 -34.36
CA THR A 450 -20.96 -26.95 -33.70
C THR A 450 -20.33 -26.00 -34.71
N ARG A 451 -20.69 -24.73 -34.66
CA ARG A 451 -19.92 -23.63 -35.28
C ARG A 451 -18.94 -23.11 -34.25
N ILE A 452 -17.67 -23.51 -34.32
CA ILE A 452 -16.61 -22.96 -33.49
C ILE A 452 -16.01 -21.79 -34.27
N ASN A 453 -16.30 -20.57 -33.86
CA ASN A 453 -15.50 -19.40 -34.22
C ASN A 453 -14.24 -19.39 -33.31
N LEU A 454 -13.18 -20.03 -33.79
CA LEU A 454 -11.88 -19.96 -33.15
C LEU A 454 -11.13 -18.76 -33.73
N ASP A 455 -11.27 -17.61 -33.08
CA ASP A 455 -10.29 -16.50 -33.19
C ASP A 455 -9.05 -16.86 -32.36
N LEU A 456 -8.22 -17.75 -32.91
CA LEU A 456 -6.92 -18.08 -32.32
C LEU A 456 -5.94 -16.96 -32.61
N HIS A 457 -5.95 -15.92 -31.76
CA HIS A 457 -4.77 -15.09 -31.59
C HIS A 457 -3.76 -15.87 -30.74
N VAL A 458 -3.10 -16.84 -31.36
CA VAL A 458 -1.95 -17.52 -30.75
C VAL A 458 -0.80 -16.51 -30.77
N GLY A 459 -0.53 -15.90 -29.63
CA GLY A 459 0.64 -15.04 -29.49
C GLY A 459 1.90 -15.79 -29.88
N GLU A 460 2.85 -15.12 -30.53
CA GLU A 460 4.12 -15.70 -30.98
C GLU A 460 4.84 -16.50 -29.89
N ASP A 461 4.64 -16.13 -28.63
CA ASP A 461 5.22 -16.78 -27.45
C ASP A 461 4.69 -18.20 -27.24
N LEU A 462 3.38 -18.45 -27.39
CA LEU A 462 2.80 -19.79 -27.26
C LEU A 462 3.21 -20.67 -28.42
N ALA A 463 3.28 -20.14 -29.65
CA ALA A 463 3.78 -20.85 -30.80
C ALA A 463 5.26 -21.25 -30.62
N ASN A 464 6.07 -20.38 -30.07
CA ASN A 464 7.48 -20.64 -29.75
C ASN A 464 7.64 -21.64 -28.60
N LEU A 465 6.80 -21.57 -27.56
CA LEU A 465 6.78 -22.56 -26.48
C LEU A 465 6.39 -23.94 -26.99
N LEU A 466 5.33 -24.06 -27.78
CA LEU A 466 4.90 -25.33 -28.42
C LEU A 466 5.98 -25.90 -29.32
N ARG A 467 6.63 -25.09 -30.16
CA ARG A 467 7.77 -25.53 -31.00
C ARG A 467 8.92 -26.04 -30.15
N ARG A 468 9.22 -25.39 -29.02
CA ARG A 468 10.30 -25.79 -28.13
C ARG A 468 9.99 -27.11 -27.43
N VAL A 469 8.76 -27.26 -26.90
CA VAL A 469 8.31 -28.49 -26.25
C VAL A 469 8.28 -29.65 -27.24
N THR A 470 7.66 -29.48 -28.41
CA THR A 470 7.59 -30.51 -29.46
C THR A 470 8.97 -30.96 -29.89
N ARG A 471 9.89 -30.03 -30.13
CA ARG A 471 11.28 -30.36 -30.50
C ARG A 471 11.98 -31.17 -29.41
N ASN A 472 11.81 -30.81 -28.13
CA ASN A 472 12.44 -31.54 -27.04
C ASN A 472 11.87 -32.94 -26.85
N VAL A 473 10.56 -33.12 -27.01
CA VAL A 473 9.90 -34.44 -26.97
C VAL A 473 10.39 -35.32 -28.13
N VAL A 474 10.43 -34.78 -29.33
CA VAL A 474 10.92 -35.53 -30.53
C VAL A 474 12.39 -35.94 -30.34
N MET A 475 13.24 -35.04 -29.82
CA MET A 475 14.65 -35.38 -29.55
C MET A 475 14.78 -36.45 -28.47
N GLY A 476 13.97 -36.41 -27.40
CA GLY A 476 13.92 -37.47 -26.39
C GLY A 476 13.52 -38.83 -26.96
N LEU A 477 12.51 -38.86 -27.86
CA LEU A 477 12.10 -40.08 -28.55
C LEU A 477 13.21 -40.65 -29.45
N TRP A 478 13.95 -39.78 -30.15
CA TRP A 478 15.08 -40.21 -30.98
C TRP A 478 16.20 -40.84 -30.13
N VAL A 479 16.56 -40.21 -28.99
CA VAL A 479 17.55 -40.76 -28.08
C VAL A 479 17.12 -42.11 -27.54
N MET A 480 15.85 -42.25 -27.14
CA MET A 480 15.30 -43.50 -26.63
C MET A 480 15.31 -44.61 -27.71
N ALA A 481 14.92 -44.27 -28.93
CA ALA A 481 14.96 -45.20 -30.05
C ALA A 481 16.37 -45.67 -30.36
N LEU A 482 17.37 -44.77 -30.36
CA LEU A 482 18.77 -45.11 -30.58
C LEU A 482 19.32 -46.02 -29.47
N LEU A 483 19.00 -45.74 -28.20
CA LEU A 483 19.44 -46.56 -27.07
C LEU A 483 18.84 -47.97 -27.12
N ILE A 484 17.53 -48.09 -27.38
CA ILE A 484 16.84 -49.38 -27.47
C ILE A 484 17.39 -50.19 -28.66
N SER A 485 17.49 -49.56 -29.83
CA SER A 485 18.00 -50.25 -31.04
C SER A 485 19.46 -50.68 -30.83
N SER A 486 20.31 -49.83 -30.23
CA SER A 486 21.69 -50.16 -29.92
C SER A 486 21.81 -51.34 -28.95
N SER A 487 20.96 -51.33 -27.89
CA SER A 487 20.87 -52.42 -26.93
C SER A 487 20.51 -53.76 -27.60
N ILE A 488 19.52 -53.75 -28.47
CA ILE A 488 19.09 -54.94 -29.21
C ILE A 488 20.22 -55.43 -30.14
N ILE A 489 20.88 -54.52 -30.88
CA ILE A 489 22.01 -54.88 -31.75
C ILE A 489 23.18 -55.48 -30.94
N CYS A 490 23.47 -54.99 -29.75
CA CYS A 490 24.51 -55.49 -28.90
C CYS A 490 24.27 -56.93 -28.39
N THR A 491 23.05 -57.42 -28.40
CA THR A 491 22.71 -58.82 -28.07
C THR A 491 22.89 -59.77 -29.27
N THR A 492 23.23 -59.25 -30.45
CA THR A 492 23.45 -60.04 -31.66
C THR A 492 24.94 -60.29 -31.90
N ASP A 493 25.27 -61.33 -32.71
CA ASP A 493 26.64 -61.67 -33.05
C ASP A 493 27.15 -61.00 -34.34
N MET A 494 26.62 -59.79 -34.67
CA MET A 494 26.97 -59.05 -35.88
C MET A 494 28.46 -58.65 -35.92
N LYS A 495 29.08 -58.79 -37.07
CA LYS A 495 30.46 -58.32 -37.36
C LYS A 495 30.40 -57.08 -38.28
N PRO A 496 31.32 -56.08 -38.13
CA PRO A 496 32.54 -56.09 -37.31
C PRO A 496 32.26 -55.73 -35.84
N LYS A 497 33.10 -56.21 -34.93
CA LYS A 497 33.08 -55.89 -33.48
C LYS A 497 34.17 -54.91 -33.14
N ILE A 498 33.85 -53.89 -32.31
CA ILE A 498 34.80 -52.95 -31.71
C ILE A 498 34.74 -53.15 -30.17
N LEU A 499 35.85 -53.42 -29.53
CA LEU A 499 35.93 -53.72 -28.10
C LEU A 499 34.98 -54.86 -27.63
N GLY A 500 34.74 -55.86 -28.47
CA GLY A 500 33.84 -56.97 -28.16
C GLY A 500 32.36 -56.75 -28.39
N ILE A 501 31.96 -55.53 -28.79
CA ILE A 501 30.58 -55.12 -29.04
C ILE A 501 30.37 -54.91 -30.58
N PRO A 502 29.22 -55.26 -31.16
CA PRO A 502 28.93 -54.96 -32.57
C PRO A 502 29.12 -53.48 -32.85
N ALA A 503 29.89 -53.13 -33.90
CA ALA A 503 30.25 -51.75 -34.25
C ALA A 503 29.00 -50.86 -34.46
N LEU A 504 27.94 -51.42 -35.03
CA LEU A 504 26.68 -50.70 -35.27
C LEU A 504 25.99 -50.30 -33.95
N GLY A 505 26.03 -51.14 -32.92
CA GLY A 505 25.51 -50.85 -31.59
C GLY A 505 26.34 -49.77 -30.87
N ALA A 506 27.68 -49.84 -30.99
CA ALA A 506 28.58 -48.83 -30.45
C ALA A 506 28.34 -47.45 -31.08
N ILE A 507 28.12 -47.36 -32.40
CA ILE A 507 27.80 -46.12 -33.11
C ILE A 507 26.50 -45.53 -32.62
N GLY A 508 25.45 -46.34 -32.40
CA GLY A 508 24.16 -45.86 -31.90
C GLY A 508 24.23 -45.30 -30.48
N TYR A 509 24.98 -45.93 -29.57
CA TYR A 509 25.22 -45.36 -28.23
C TYR A 509 26.01 -44.05 -28.29
N LEU A 510 27.01 -43.96 -29.16
CA LEU A 510 27.79 -42.74 -29.34
C LEU A 510 26.92 -41.61 -29.89
N GLY A 511 26.04 -41.89 -30.85
CA GLY A 511 25.07 -40.95 -31.39
C GLY A 511 24.08 -40.44 -30.34
N ALA A 512 23.53 -41.34 -29.50
CA ALA A 512 22.66 -40.97 -28.39
C ALA A 512 23.37 -40.06 -27.40
N SER A 513 24.62 -40.37 -27.01
CA SER A 513 25.43 -39.58 -26.10
C SER A 513 25.73 -38.17 -26.63
N VAL A 514 26.02 -38.04 -27.92
CA VAL A 514 26.25 -36.75 -28.59
C VAL A 514 24.99 -35.89 -28.57
N ILE A 515 23.80 -36.47 -28.83
CA ILE A 515 22.55 -35.75 -28.79
C ILE A 515 22.25 -35.26 -27.35
N VAL A 516 22.43 -36.10 -26.33
CA VAL A 516 22.24 -35.73 -24.93
C VAL A 516 23.19 -34.60 -24.53
N LEU A 517 24.46 -34.71 -24.90
CA LEU A 517 25.46 -33.67 -24.59
C LEU A 517 25.13 -32.35 -25.29
N TYR A 518 24.67 -32.37 -26.53
CA TYR A 518 24.23 -31.18 -27.26
C TYR A 518 23.05 -30.51 -26.56
N VAL A 519 22.04 -31.28 -26.15
CA VAL A 519 20.86 -30.74 -25.42
C VAL A 519 21.29 -30.14 -24.09
N PHE A 520 22.18 -30.80 -23.36
CA PHE A 520 22.69 -30.33 -22.07
C PHE A 520 23.47 -29.02 -22.21
N ILE A 521 24.40 -28.93 -23.14
CA ILE A 521 25.17 -27.73 -23.44
C ILE A 521 24.22 -26.57 -23.83
N LYS A 522 23.28 -26.83 -24.72
CA LYS A 522 22.30 -25.80 -25.12
C LYS A 522 21.42 -25.33 -23.97
N HIS A 523 21.07 -26.19 -23.03
CA HIS A 523 20.30 -25.83 -21.85
C HIS A 523 21.09 -24.91 -20.91
N ILE A 524 22.39 -25.18 -20.71
CA ILE A 524 23.27 -24.34 -19.89
C ILE A 524 23.47 -22.95 -20.53
N PHE A 525 23.71 -22.89 -21.85
CA PHE A 525 23.95 -21.63 -22.55
C PHE A 525 22.66 -20.84 -22.88
N SER A 526 21.47 -21.46 -22.79
CA SER A 526 20.18 -20.76 -22.94
C SER A 526 19.67 -20.14 -21.62
N ARG A 527 20.41 -20.28 -20.50
CA ARG A 527 20.11 -19.67 -19.19
C ARG A 527 20.95 -18.43 -18.92
N LYS A 528 21.75 -17.97 -19.86
CA LYS A 528 22.36 -16.66 -19.87
C LYS A 528 21.62 -15.85 -20.96
#